data_79c89f71cf0b11afdf69053b8effa03d
#
_entry.id   79c89f71cf0b11afdf69053b8effa03d
#
_cell.length_a   1.000
_cell.length_b   1.000
_cell.length_c   1.000
_cell.angle_alpha   90.00
_cell.angle_beta   90.00
_cell.angle_gamma   90.00
#
_symmetry.space_group_name_H-M   'P 1'
#
loop_
_entity.id
_entity.type
_entity.pdbx_description
1 polymer ?
#
loop_
_entity_poly.entity_id
_entity_poly.type
_entity_poly.pdbx_seq_one_letter_code
_entity_poly.pdbx_strand_id
1 'polypeptide(L)'
;MNFFPPKTDEGAQKILQVHQQLCTLNPSYFSVTYGAGGSTRERTLSTVDNIQQASTIAVAPHLSCIGDNKAEVSALLHRYKNQGIKHLVALRGDLPSGQVGLGEIPYARDLVEFVRQETGDHFHIEVAAYPEMHPQSADYQADLTHFINKAKAGANSAITQFFFNPDAYFYFVEQVH
;
A
#
# COMPACT_ATOMS: atom_id res chain seq x y z
N MET A 1 6.26 5.54 8.62
CA MET A 1 5.21 6.45 9.16
C MET A 1 4.18 6.72 8.10
N ASN A 2 2.88 6.78 8.43
CA ASN A 2 1.80 6.83 7.44
C ASN A 2 1.03 8.15 7.49
N PHE A 3 0.73 8.72 6.31
CA PHE A 3 -0.10 9.90 6.13
C PHE A 3 -1.41 9.55 5.43
N PHE A 4 -2.47 10.22 5.83
CA PHE A 4 -3.74 10.19 5.10
C PHE A 4 -3.84 11.45 4.23
N PRO A 5 -4.22 11.32 2.94
CA PRO A 5 -4.40 12.49 2.09
C PRO A 5 -5.37 13.51 2.70
N PRO A 6 -5.00 14.79 2.76
CA PRO A 6 -5.83 15.80 3.40
C PRO A 6 -7.06 16.13 2.56
N LYS A 7 -8.13 16.57 3.22
CA LYS A 7 -9.36 16.98 2.52
C LYS A 7 -9.39 18.47 2.18
N THR A 8 -8.50 19.26 2.78
CA THR A 8 -8.44 20.73 2.64
C THR A 8 -7.00 21.20 2.43
N ASP A 9 -6.83 22.39 1.90
CA ASP A 9 -5.52 23.01 1.69
C ASP A 9 -4.80 23.29 3.03
N GLU A 10 -5.53 23.67 4.07
CA GLU A 10 -4.99 23.78 5.42
C GLU A 10 -4.44 22.45 5.92
N GLY A 11 -5.18 21.35 5.67
CA GLY A 11 -4.74 20.00 5.98
C GLY A 11 -3.45 19.63 5.25
N ALA A 12 -3.31 20.04 3.97
CA ALA A 12 -2.10 19.82 3.19
C ALA A 12 -0.90 20.54 3.79
N GLN A 13 -1.05 21.81 4.18
CA GLN A 13 -0.01 22.58 4.85
C GLN A 13 0.39 21.95 6.20
N LYS A 14 -0.59 21.50 6.98
CA LYS A 14 -0.35 20.82 8.26
C LYS A 14 0.43 19.52 8.08
N ILE A 15 0.12 18.73 7.05
CA ILE A 15 0.88 17.50 6.74
C ILE A 15 2.34 17.83 6.46
N LEU A 16 2.64 18.85 5.67
CA LEU A 16 4.02 19.25 5.38
C LEU A 16 4.77 19.71 6.64
N GLN A 17 4.12 20.45 7.53
CA GLN A 17 4.72 20.83 8.82
C GLN A 17 5.03 19.60 9.70
N VAL A 18 4.07 18.66 9.82
CA VAL A 18 4.26 17.41 10.55
C VAL A 18 5.35 16.54 9.91
N HIS A 19 5.36 16.46 8.58
CA HIS A 19 6.38 15.75 7.84
C HIS A 19 7.79 16.28 8.15
N GLN A 20 7.99 17.60 8.14
CA GLN A 20 9.27 18.22 8.49
C GLN A 20 9.72 17.84 9.90
N GLN A 21 8.80 17.87 10.87
CA GLN A 21 9.10 17.44 12.24
C GLN A 21 9.48 15.96 12.32
N LEU A 22 8.75 15.09 11.61
CA LEU A 22 9.00 13.65 11.60
C LEU A 22 10.29 13.27 10.85
N CYS A 23 10.75 14.09 9.90
CA CYS A 23 12.04 13.89 9.24
C CYS A 23 13.22 13.89 10.22
N THR A 24 13.11 14.61 11.35
CA THR A 24 14.15 14.63 12.38
C THR A 24 14.36 13.26 13.04
N LEU A 25 13.38 12.36 12.96
CA LEU A 25 13.45 10.99 13.46
C LEU A 25 14.11 10.02 12.46
N ASN A 26 14.50 10.52 11.28
CA ASN A 26 15.15 9.79 10.23
C ASN A 26 14.46 8.44 9.87
N PRO A 27 13.14 8.44 9.55
CA PRO A 27 12.44 7.22 9.18
C PRO A 27 12.96 6.67 7.85
N SER A 28 12.88 5.36 7.64
CA SER A 28 13.26 4.73 6.38
C SER A 28 12.40 5.21 5.21
N TYR A 29 11.11 5.43 5.44
CA TYR A 29 10.18 5.99 4.47
C TYR A 29 8.92 6.55 5.14
N PHE A 30 8.17 7.35 4.37
CA PHE A 30 6.78 7.74 4.66
C PHE A 30 5.83 7.01 3.72
N SER A 31 4.75 6.44 4.23
CA SER A 31 3.68 5.91 3.38
C SER A 31 2.52 6.90 3.29
N VAL A 32 1.78 6.82 2.18
CA VAL A 32 0.60 7.65 1.93
C VAL A 32 -0.56 6.76 1.57
N THR A 33 -1.63 6.82 2.38
CA THR A 33 -2.82 6.00 2.17
C THR A 33 -3.49 6.32 0.83
N TYR A 34 -3.94 5.28 0.12
CA TYR A 34 -4.68 5.40 -1.12
C TYR A 34 -6.14 5.77 -0.85
N GLY A 35 -6.61 6.81 -1.50
CA GLY A 35 -8.02 7.16 -1.50
C GLY A 35 -8.72 6.50 -2.69
N ALA A 36 -9.67 5.60 -2.43
CA ALA A 36 -10.50 4.99 -3.46
C ALA A 36 -11.52 6.01 -4.00
N GLY A 37 -11.47 6.25 -5.33
CA GLY A 37 -12.40 7.14 -6.06
C GLY A 37 -11.82 8.51 -6.41
N GLY A 38 -12.21 9.01 -7.57
CA GLY A 38 -11.80 10.22 -8.28
C GLY A 38 -11.01 11.29 -7.50
N SER A 39 -11.70 12.18 -6.78
CA SER A 39 -11.05 13.29 -6.06
C SER A 39 -10.10 12.85 -4.93
N THR A 40 -10.28 11.64 -4.38
CA THR A 40 -9.39 11.10 -3.35
C THR A 40 -8.09 10.55 -3.95
N ARG A 41 -8.14 10.02 -5.18
CA ARG A 41 -6.97 9.56 -5.92
C ARG A 41 -6.03 10.73 -6.24
N GLU A 42 -6.56 11.84 -6.75
CA GLU A 42 -5.80 13.06 -7.02
C GLU A 42 -5.14 13.63 -5.76
N ARG A 43 -5.83 13.58 -4.62
CA ARG A 43 -5.26 14.01 -3.34
C ARG A 43 -4.14 13.10 -2.87
N THR A 44 -4.25 11.79 -3.08
CA THR A 44 -3.13 10.87 -2.80
C THR A 44 -1.92 11.25 -3.65
N LEU A 45 -2.11 11.45 -4.95
CA LEU A 45 -1.03 11.82 -5.86
C LEU A 45 -0.36 13.13 -5.46
N SER A 46 -1.15 14.19 -5.19
CA SER A 46 -0.59 15.48 -4.76
C SER A 46 0.12 15.40 -3.41
N THR A 47 -0.37 14.57 -2.49
CA THR A 47 0.28 14.35 -1.19
C THR A 47 1.62 13.64 -1.37
N VAL A 48 1.67 12.60 -2.20
CA VAL A 48 2.91 11.89 -2.55
C VAL A 48 3.93 12.85 -3.17
N ASP A 49 3.50 13.65 -4.15
CA ASP A 49 4.36 14.62 -4.83
C ASP A 49 4.93 15.66 -3.83
N ASN A 50 4.09 16.20 -2.97
CA ASN A 50 4.48 17.19 -1.98
C ASN A 50 5.49 16.64 -0.95
N ILE A 51 5.26 15.42 -0.43
CA ILE A 51 6.16 14.78 0.54
C ILE A 51 7.49 14.45 -0.13
N GLN A 52 7.48 13.93 -1.36
CA GLN A 52 8.69 13.60 -2.10
C GLN A 52 9.56 14.83 -2.40
N GLN A 53 8.92 15.98 -2.71
CA GLN A 53 9.64 17.23 -2.95
C GLN A 53 10.18 17.88 -1.66
N ALA A 54 9.54 17.59 -0.51
CA ALA A 54 9.87 18.23 0.76
C ALA A 54 11.08 17.61 1.48
N SER A 55 11.51 16.39 1.10
CA SER A 55 12.66 15.71 1.72
C SER A 55 13.27 14.65 0.80
N THR A 56 14.45 14.15 1.19
CA THR A 56 15.12 13.01 0.53
C THR A 56 14.68 11.65 1.06
N ILE A 57 13.79 11.63 2.07
CA ILE A 57 13.27 10.39 2.64
C ILE A 57 12.27 9.78 1.64
N ALA A 58 12.39 8.48 1.42
CA ALA A 58 11.57 7.76 0.46
C ALA A 58 10.08 7.87 0.77
N VAL A 59 9.25 7.89 -0.28
CA VAL A 59 7.80 7.84 -0.17
C VAL A 59 7.29 6.51 -0.72
N ALA A 60 6.37 5.87 0.01
CA ALA A 60 5.71 4.64 -0.35
C ALA A 60 4.19 4.90 -0.49
N PRO A 61 3.69 5.25 -1.69
CA PRO A 61 2.25 5.33 -1.88
C PRO A 61 1.59 3.97 -1.70
N HIS A 62 0.45 3.94 -1.03
CA HIS A 62 -0.42 2.79 -1.10
C HIS A 62 -1.04 2.71 -2.49
N LEU A 63 -1.20 1.51 -3.01
CA LEU A 63 -1.86 1.23 -4.27
C LEU A 63 -2.94 0.17 -4.02
N SER A 64 -4.19 0.53 -4.28
CA SER A 64 -5.32 -0.38 -4.21
C SER A 64 -5.74 -0.77 -5.62
N CYS A 65 -6.10 -2.03 -5.81
CA CYS A 65 -6.51 -2.55 -7.12
C CYS A 65 -8.04 -2.63 -7.28
N ILE A 66 -8.80 -2.51 -6.19
CA ILE A 66 -10.25 -2.72 -6.26
C ILE A 66 -10.93 -1.55 -6.96
N GLY A 67 -11.73 -1.86 -7.99
CA GLY A 67 -12.47 -0.87 -8.75
C GLY A 67 -11.69 -0.19 -9.87
N ASP A 68 -10.36 -0.34 -9.93
CA ASP A 68 -9.54 0.17 -11.03
C ASP A 68 -9.38 -0.91 -12.13
N ASN A 69 -9.24 -0.48 -13.39
CA ASN A 69 -8.85 -1.36 -14.48
C ASN A 69 -7.32 -1.41 -14.63
N LYS A 70 -6.82 -2.41 -15.37
CA LYS A 70 -5.38 -2.61 -15.58
C LYS A 70 -4.69 -1.40 -16.23
N ALA A 71 -5.36 -0.72 -17.16
CA ALA A 71 -4.78 0.44 -17.84
C ALA A 71 -4.57 1.61 -16.87
N GLU A 72 -5.50 1.85 -15.94
CA GLU A 72 -5.38 2.89 -14.92
C GLU A 72 -4.27 2.58 -13.92
N VAL A 73 -4.17 1.32 -13.49
CA VAL A 73 -3.08 0.88 -12.60
C VAL A 73 -1.73 0.99 -13.31
N SER A 74 -1.62 0.55 -14.57
CA SER A 74 -0.40 0.68 -15.37
C SER A 74 0.03 2.15 -15.51
N ALA A 75 -0.89 3.05 -15.87
CA ALA A 75 -0.59 4.48 -15.99
C ALA A 75 -0.06 5.06 -14.68
N LEU A 76 -0.64 4.67 -13.54
CA LEU A 76 -0.21 5.09 -12.22
C LEU A 76 1.19 4.58 -11.85
N LEU A 77 1.47 3.30 -12.14
CA LEU A 77 2.79 2.70 -11.93
C LEU A 77 3.87 3.40 -12.75
N HIS A 78 3.60 3.70 -14.03
CA HIS A 78 4.53 4.44 -14.86
C HIS A 78 4.74 5.88 -14.38
N ARG A 79 3.70 6.55 -13.89
CA ARG A 79 3.82 7.86 -13.26
C ARG A 79 4.77 7.80 -12.06
N TYR A 80 4.54 6.89 -11.11
CA TYR A 80 5.39 6.73 -9.93
C TYR A 80 6.84 6.37 -10.31
N LYS A 81 7.02 5.51 -11.30
CA LYS A 81 8.34 5.16 -11.83
C LYS A 81 9.07 6.38 -12.37
N ASN A 82 8.40 7.22 -13.17
CA ASN A 82 8.96 8.44 -13.75
C ASN A 82 9.29 9.51 -12.68
N GLN A 83 8.57 9.51 -11.57
CA GLN A 83 8.83 10.37 -10.41
C GLN A 83 9.98 9.84 -9.52
N GLY A 84 10.55 8.68 -9.82
CA GLY A 84 11.63 8.09 -9.05
C GLY A 84 11.19 7.39 -7.78
N ILE A 85 9.89 7.15 -7.58
CA ILE A 85 9.38 6.38 -6.44
C ILE A 85 9.86 4.94 -6.57
N LYS A 86 10.33 4.37 -5.45
CA LYS A 86 10.91 3.02 -5.36
C LYS A 86 10.13 2.07 -4.46
N HIS A 87 9.20 2.57 -3.65
CA HIS A 87 8.44 1.79 -2.68
C HIS A 87 6.95 1.88 -2.99
N LEU A 88 6.23 0.77 -2.83
CA LEU A 88 4.77 0.69 -2.94
C LEU A 88 4.22 -0.16 -1.80
N VAL A 89 3.06 0.21 -1.27
CA VAL A 89 2.26 -0.67 -0.40
C VAL A 89 1.09 -1.19 -1.23
N ALA A 90 1.16 -2.45 -1.66
CA ALA A 90 0.15 -3.08 -2.51
C ALA A 90 -0.97 -3.70 -1.67
N LEU A 91 -2.18 -3.22 -1.85
CA LEU A 91 -3.38 -3.60 -1.12
C LEU A 91 -4.49 -4.01 -2.10
N ARG A 92 -5.42 -4.86 -1.64
CA ARG A 92 -6.65 -5.06 -2.39
C ARG A 92 -7.53 -3.81 -2.35
N GLY A 93 -7.66 -3.23 -1.19
CA GLY A 93 -8.64 -2.20 -0.86
C GLY A 93 -9.99 -2.79 -0.45
N ASP A 94 -10.88 -1.92 0.02
CA ASP A 94 -12.25 -2.27 0.39
C ASP A 94 -13.19 -1.92 -0.76
N LEU A 95 -14.21 -2.77 -0.98
CA LEU A 95 -15.26 -2.49 -1.95
C LEU A 95 -16.04 -1.25 -1.52
N PRO A 96 -16.11 -0.21 -2.36
CA PRO A 96 -16.98 0.93 -2.09
C PRO A 96 -18.44 0.46 -1.93
N SER A 97 -19.18 1.10 -1.01
CA SER A 97 -20.59 0.78 -0.78
C SER A 97 -21.39 0.92 -2.09
N GLY A 98 -22.08 -0.15 -2.48
CA GLY A 98 -22.90 -0.20 -3.70
C GLY A 98 -22.17 -0.62 -4.98
N GLN A 99 -20.87 -0.90 -4.94
CA GLN A 99 -20.17 -1.42 -6.10
C GLN A 99 -20.25 -2.95 -6.14
N VAL A 100 -20.64 -3.49 -7.29
CA VAL A 100 -20.72 -4.94 -7.54
C VAL A 100 -19.58 -5.32 -8.48
N GLY A 101 -18.69 -6.22 -8.02
CA GLY A 101 -17.56 -6.73 -8.79
C GLY A 101 -16.19 -6.29 -8.26
N LEU A 102 -15.22 -7.17 -8.42
CA LEU A 102 -13.86 -6.99 -7.88
C LEU A 102 -12.91 -6.25 -8.85
N GLY A 103 -13.38 -5.88 -10.06
CA GLY A 103 -12.53 -5.30 -11.09
C GLY A 103 -11.65 -6.34 -11.81
N GLU A 104 -10.70 -5.85 -12.61
CA GLU A 104 -9.78 -6.71 -13.40
C GLU A 104 -8.62 -7.28 -12.58
N ILE A 105 -8.34 -6.70 -11.41
CA ILE A 105 -7.30 -7.13 -10.47
C ILE A 105 -7.99 -7.37 -9.11
N PRO A 106 -8.54 -8.57 -8.88
CA PRO A 106 -9.45 -8.83 -7.76
C PRO A 106 -8.76 -8.93 -6.39
N TYR A 107 -7.47 -9.28 -6.35
CA TYR A 107 -6.76 -9.52 -5.09
C TYR A 107 -5.37 -8.86 -5.07
N ALA A 108 -4.86 -8.61 -3.86
CA ALA A 108 -3.53 -8.02 -3.67
C ALA A 108 -2.40 -8.86 -4.28
N ARG A 109 -2.54 -10.19 -4.33
CA ARG A 109 -1.61 -11.08 -5.05
C ARG A 109 -1.56 -10.72 -6.54
N ASP A 110 -2.72 -10.58 -7.17
CA ASP A 110 -2.82 -10.30 -8.60
C ASP A 110 -2.26 -8.90 -8.92
N LEU A 111 -2.41 -7.96 -7.96
CA LEU A 111 -1.77 -6.64 -8.07
C LEU A 111 -0.24 -6.76 -8.02
N VAL A 112 0.32 -7.54 -7.09
CA VAL A 112 1.77 -7.75 -7.01
C VAL A 112 2.30 -8.36 -8.31
N GLU A 113 1.64 -9.40 -8.85
CA GLU A 113 1.99 -10.01 -10.13
C GLU A 113 1.95 -8.97 -11.26
N PHE A 114 0.89 -8.16 -11.32
CA PHE A 114 0.73 -7.13 -12.33
C PHE A 114 1.82 -6.05 -12.24
N VAL A 115 2.15 -5.58 -11.01
CA VAL A 115 3.25 -4.62 -10.81
C VAL A 115 4.58 -5.21 -11.33
N ARG A 116 4.87 -6.49 -11.05
CA ARG A 116 6.07 -7.16 -11.55
C ARG A 116 6.08 -7.30 -13.07
N GLN A 117 4.96 -7.61 -13.68
CA GLN A 117 4.83 -7.68 -15.15
C GLN A 117 5.08 -6.32 -15.82
N GLU A 118 4.52 -5.23 -15.26
CA GLU A 118 4.62 -3.89 -15.83
C GLU A 118 5.98 -3.22 -15.59
N THR A 119 6.62 -3.48 -14.46
CA THR A 119 7.77 -2.67 -14.00
C THR A 119 9.00 -3.48 -13.60
N GLY A 120 8.94 -4.80 -13.67
CA GLY A 120 10.02 -5.69 -13.21
C GLY A 120 10.32 -5.47 -11.72
N ASP A 121 11.60 -5.37 -11.39
CA ASP A 121 12.10 -5.17 -10.01
C ASP A 121 12.24 -3.70 -9.61
N HIS A 122 11.59 -2.79 -10.36
CA HIS A 122 11.74 -1.36 -10.08
C HIS A 122 11.27 -0.97 -8.68
N PHE A 123 10.15 -1.53 -8.22
CA PHE A 123 9.56 -1.22 -6.92
C PHE A 123 9.90 -2.26 -5.85
N HIS A 124 10.22 -1.78 -4.66
CA HIS A 124 10.09 -2.56 -3.43
C HIS A 124 8.60 -2.60 -3.06
N ILE A 125 8.00 -3.79 -3.06
CA ILE A 125 6.57 -3.98 -2.83
C ILE A 125 6.34 -4.52 -1.42
N GLU A 126 5.59 -3.76 -0.63
CA GLU A 126 5.12 -4.17 0.69
C GLU A 126 3.66 -4.62 0.60
N VAL A 127 3.31 -5.66 1.34
CA VAL A 127 1.95 -6.20 1.42
C VAL A 127 1.47 -6.28 2.86
N ALA A 128 0.15 -6.27 3.06
CA ALA A 128 -0.42 -6.45 4.40
C ALA A 128 -0.26 -7.90 4.88
N ALA A 129 0.07 -8.06 6.17
CA ALA A 129 0.05 -9.31 6.91
C ALA A 129 -0.89 -9.21 8.11
N TYR A 130 -1.53 -10.31 8.50
CA TYR A 130 -2.52 -10.36 9.58
C TYR A 130 -2.14 -11.44 10.59
N PRO A 131 -1.34 -11.12 11.62
CA PRO A 131 -0.96 -12.10 12.63
C PRO A 131 -2.16 -12.75 13.34
N GLU A 132 -3.22 -11.99 13.58
CA GLU A 132 -4.46 -12.43 14.24
C GLU A 132 -5.58 -12.83 13.24
N MET A 133 -5.25 -13.12 11.98
CA MET A 133 -6.14 -13.46 10.87
C MET A 133 -6.94 -12.27 10.29
N HIS A 134 -7.08 -12.26 8.98
CA HIS A 134 -7.91 -11.27 8.28
C HIS A 134 -9.40 -11.54 8.52
N PRO A 135 -10.22 -10.52 8.87
CA PRO A 135 -11.64 -10.72 9.20
C PRO A 135 -12.50 -11.37 8.11
N GLN A 136 -12.08 -11.29 6.85
CA GLN A 136 -12.78 -11.88 5.71
C GLN A 136 -12.21 -13.25 5.29
N SER A 137 -11.16 -13.74 5.94
CA SER A 137 -10.64 -15.08 5.67
C SER A 137 -11.54 -16.15 6.29
N ALA A 138 -11.70 -17.28 5.60
CA ALA A 138 -12.51 -18.39 6.07
C ALA A 138 -11.94 -19.00 7.36
N ASP A 139 -10.61 -19.10 7.42
CA ASP A 139 -9.86 -19.62 8.56
C ASP A 139 -8.40 -19.11 8.49
N TYR A 140 -7.63 -19.40 9.54
CA TYR A 140 -6.23 -18.99 9.64
C TYR A 140 -5.35 -19.60 8.53
N GLN A 141 -5.58 -20.86 8.15
CA GLN A 141 -4.79 -21.52 7.11
C GLN A 141 -5.03 -20.91 5.73
N ALA A 142 -6.27 -20.52 5.44
CA ALA A 142 -6.61 -19.80 4.22
C ALA A 142 -5.92 -18.44 4.18
N ASP A 143 -5.92 -17.69 5.30
CA ASP A 143 -5.25 -16.38 5.39
C ASP A 143 -3.74 -16.49 5.20
N LEU A 144 -3.11 -17.46 5.86
CA LEU A 144 -1.69 -17.77 5.70
C LEU A 144 -1.36 -18.11 4.23
N THR A 145 -2.19 -18.92 3.58
CA THR A 145 -2.03 -19.27 2.16
C THR A 145 -2.12 -18.02 1.28
N HIS A 146 -3.04 -17.13 1.55
CA HIS A 146 -3.16 -15.85 0.84
C HIS A 146 -1.91 -14.98 1.03
N PHE A 147 -1.35 -14.93 2.24
CA PHE A 147 -0.11 -14.22 2.50
C PHE A 147 1.08 -14.81 1.72
N ILE A 148 1.28 -16.13 1.80
CA ILE A 148 2.35 -16.85 1.09
C ILE A 148 2.24 -16.61 -0.43
N ASN A 149 1.02 -16.61 -0.97
CA ASN A 149 0.80 -16.32 -2.39
C ASN A 149 1.21 -14.89 -2.77
N LYS A 150 1.01 -13.89 -1.91
CA LYS A 150 1.52 -12.52 -2.14
C LYS A 150 3.05 -12.48 -2.15
N ALA A 151 3.69 -13.19 -1.24
CA ALA A 151 5.16 -13.29 -1.22
C ALA A 151 5.69 -13.97 -2.49
N LYS A 152 5.10 -15.10 -2.90
CA LYS A 152 5.47 -15.83 -4.14
C LYS A 152 5.21 -15.00 -5.41
N ALA A 153 4.23 -14.13 -5.41
CA ALA A 153 3.94 -13.20 -6.51
C ALA A 153 5.03 -12.13 -6.70
N GLY A 154 5.93 -11.96 -5.71
CA GLY A 154 7.06 -11.04 -5.78
C GLY A 154 7.02 -9.88 -4.80
N ALA A 155 6.24 -9.96 -3.71
CA ALA A 155 6.34 -9.00 -2.61
C ALA A 155 7.71 -9.12 -1.92
N ASN A 156 8.28 -7.99 -1.50
CA ASN A 156 9.61 -7.93 -0.87
C ASN A 156 9.53 -7.93 0.66
N SER A 157 8.48 -7.34 1.21
CA SER A 157 8.28 -7.20 2.65
C SER A 157 6.79 -7.14 2.99
N ALA A 158 6.50 -7.19 4.28
CA ALA A 158 5.14 -7.12 4.78
C ALA A 158 5.02 -6.15 5.94
N ILE A 159 3.88 -5.45 6.00
CA ILE A 159 3.47 -4.63 7.14
C ILE A 159 2.33 -5.37 7.83
N THR A 160 2.50 -5.65 9.11
CA THR A 160 1.43 -6.28 9.89
C THR A 160 0.29 -5.29 10.11
N GLN A 161 -0.94 -5.80 10.08
CA GLN A 161 -2.04 -5.11 10.74
C GLN A 161 -1.73 -4.99 12.23
N PHE A 162 -2.30 -3.98 12.88
CA PHE A 162 -2.17 -3.84 14.32
C PHE A 162 -2.68 -5.11 15.01
N PHE A 163 -1.92 -5.65 15.95
CA PHE A 163 -2.23 -6.85 16.70
C PHE A 163 -2.01 -6.63 18.20
N PHE A 164 -2.77 -7.31 19.03
CA PHE A 164 -2.68 -7.23 20.48
C PHE A 164 -1.95 -8.42 21.10
N ASN A 165 -1.98 -9.56 20.42
CA ASN A 165 -1.36 -10.79 20.91
C ASN A 165 0.02 -10.99 20.24
N PRO A 166 1.14 -10.81 20.98
CA PRO A 166 2.47 -11.03 20.42
C PRO A 166 2.72 -12.50 20.05
N ASP A 167 2.08 -13.47 20.72
CA ASP A 167 2.25 -14.89 20.42
C ASP A 167 1.65 -15.22 19.04
N ALA A 168 0.57 -14.54 18.64
CA ALA A 168 0.00 -14.67 17.29
C ALA A 168 1.00 -14.19 16.23
N TYR A 169 1.76 -13.13 16.50
CA TYR A 169 2.81 -12.65 15.60
C TYR A 169 3.96 -13.65 15.49
N PHE A 170 4.47 -14.16 16.60
CA PHE A 170 5.54 -15.14 16.56
C PHE A 170 5.10 -16.43 15.87
N TYR A 171 3.89 -16.90 16.14
CA TYR A 171 3.33 -18.06 15.45
C TYR A 171 3.21 -17.80 13.94
N PHE A 172 2.70 -16.65 13.53
CA PHE A 172 2.63 -16.27 12.11
C PHE A 172 4.01 -16.30 11.45
N VAL A 173 5.04 -15.72 12.09
CA VAL A 173 6.42 -15.71 11.57
C VAL A 173 6.95 -17.13 11.39
N GLU A 174 6.72 -18.05 12.36
CA GLU A 174 7.14 -19.44 12.26
C GLU A 174 6.48 -20.19 11.08
N GLN A 175 5.23 -19.83 10.74
CA GLN A 175 4.49 -20.49 9.65
C GLN A 175 4.92 -20.01 8.25
N VAL A 176 5.54 -18.84 8.12
CA VAL A 176 5.93 -18.25 6.82
C VAL A 176 7.41 -18.39 6.50
N HIS A 177 8.21 -18.87 7.43
CA HIS A 177 9.62 -19.24 7.26
C HIS A 177 9.76 -20.68 6.80
#